data_1bf6bd33dc81865e4b2a6cfee8516d84
#
_entry.id   1bf6bd33dc81865e4b2a6cfee8516d84
#
_cell.length_a   1.000
_cell.length_b   1.000
_cell.length_c   1.000
_cell.angle_alpha   90.00
_cell.angle_beta   90.00
_cell.angle_gamma   90.00
#
_symmetry.space_group_name_H-M   'P 1'
#
loop_
_entity.id
_entity.type
_entity.pdbx_description
1 polymer ?
#
loop_
_entity_poly.entity_id
_entity_poly.type
_entity_poly.pdbx_seq_one_letter_code
_entity_poly.pdbx_strand_id
1 'polypeptide(L)'
;MAVGACLANAESPEKVKVPGLRIGVTDWNLNLTGKVEALALARKLGFQGVEVSLGRVPVDGKLPLDNAELQAQYLEAVKETKVPISGVCLDIWHVNPLKTDPLARKWLAEAIPIAGKLKAPTMLLPIFGKNVPQGPAELDQFADALKEFMPAAEKAKVILCLEDSVTAPDNMRMFDRVGSSYLRSWYDVGNVLALNVEPAKEIRLLGKDHIGCFHLKDRGYLGESGRLDFRVILEAIRDIGYAGWADLETNSPSKDLEADMKKNLAFLRSLTA
;
A
#
# COMPACT_ATOMS: atom_id res chain seq x y z
N MET A 1 54.07 10.64 25.71
CA MET A 1 52.98 9.68 25.89
C MET A 1 51.98 9.94 24.79
N ALA A 2 51.89 9.07 23.79
CA ALA A 2 50.97 9.17 22.68
C ALA A 2 49.67 8.44 23.08
N VAL A 3 48.57 9.18 23.16
CA VAL A 3 47.23 8.61 23.38
C VAL A 3 46.73 8.16 22.01
N GLY A 4 46.77 6.86 21.77
CA GLY A 4 46.16 6.26 20.57
C GLY A 4 44.65 6.30 20.67
N ALA A 5 44.02 7.09 19.81
CA ALA A 5 42.58 7.03 19.62
C ALA A 5 42.19 5.72 18.91
N CYS A 6 41.55 4.84 19.66
CA CYS A 6 40.87 3.67 19.10
C CYS A 6 39.65 4.18 18.33
N LEU A 7 39.76 4.24 17.00
CA LEU A 7 38.60 4.37 16.13
C LEU A 7 37.85 3.03 16.19
N ALA A 8 36.77 2.97 16.94
CA ALA A 8 35.84 1.86 16.88
C ALA A 8 35.28 1.82 15.45
N ASN A 9 35.61 0.75 14.72
CA ASN A 9 34.92 0.42 13.47
C ASN A 9 33.45 0.18 13.84
N ALA A 10 32.59 1.13 13.51
CA ALA A 10 31.16 0.91 13.52
C ALA A 10 30.88 -0.15 12.43
N GLU A 11 30.66 -1.39 12.83
CA GLU A 11 30.16 -2.42 11.93
C GLU A 11 28.90 -1.89 11.25
N SER A 12 28.87 -1.96 9.92
CA SER A 12 27.67 -1.63 9.17
C SER A 12 26.54 -2.54 9.68
N PRO A 13 25.36 -1.97 10.02
CA PRO A 13 24.29 -2.75 10.60
C PRO A 13 23.94 -3.94 9.70
N GLU A 14 23.83 -5.13 10.30
CA GLU A 14 23.49 -6.36 9.59
C GLU A 14 22.18 -6.19 8.82
N LYS A 15 22.16 -6.61 7.55
CA LYS A 15 21.01 -6.42 6.65
C LYS A 15 19.88 -7.38 7.00
N VAL A 16 18.66 -6.87 6.92
CA VAL A 16 17.43 -7.65 7.17
C VAL A 16 16.97 -8.32 5.88
N LYS A 17 17.27 -9.59 5.70
CA LYS A 17 16.76 -10.35 4.55
C LYS A 17 15.27 -10.61 4.71
N VAL A 18 14.46 -10.10 3.78
CA VAL A 18 13.00 -10.34 3.72
C VAL A 18 12.68 -11.06 2.42
N PRO A 19 12.73 -12.41 2.40
CA PRO A 19 12.52 -13.18 1.17
C PRO A 19 11.14 -12.93 0.56
N GLY A 20 11.13 -12.63 -0.75
CA GLY A 20 9.89 -12.42 -1.49
C GLY A 20 9.26 -11.03 -1.34
N LEU A 21 9.83 -10.14 -0.53
CA LEU A 21 9.39 -8.74 -0.49
C LEU A 21 9.76 -8.04 -1.81
N ARG A 22 8.78 -7.40 -2.42
CA ARG A 22 8.93 -6.63 -3.65
C ARG A 22 8.63 -5.16 -3.38
N ILE A 23 9.49 -4.28 -3.86
CA ILE A 23 9.36 -2.84 -3.64
C ILE A 23 8.74 -2.19 -4.87
N GLY A 24 7.54 -1.70 -4.72
CA GLY A 24 6.83 -0.89 -5.71
C GLY A 24 6.80 0.59 -5.34
N VAL A 25 6.00 1.34 -6.08
CA VAL A 25 5.77 2.77 -5.87
C VAL A 25 4.36 3.15 -6.34
N THR A 26 3.76 4.11 -5.70
CA THR A 26 2.45 4.63 -6.08
C THR A 26 2.56 5.59 -7.28
N ASP A 27 1.62 5.57 -8.20
CA ASP A 27 1.64 6.45 -9.39
C ASP A 27 1.44 7.93 -9.03
N TRP A 28 0.73 8.23 -7.93
CA TRP A 28 0.53 9.62 -7.45
C TRP A 28 1.81 10.23 -6.88
N ASN A 29 2.67 9.45 -6.26
CA ASN A 29 3.98 9.93 -5.81
C ASN A 29 4.99 10.05 -6.95
N LEU A 30 4.71 9.48 -8.13
CA LEU A 30 5.43 9.75 -9.38
C LEU A 30 4.89 10.95 -10.15
N ASN A 31 3.88 11.67 -9.62
CA ASN A 31 3.14 12.73 -10.32
C ASN A 31 2.47 12.25 -11.62
N LEU A 32 2.14 10.98 -11.71
CA LEU A 32 1.56 10.30 -12.86
C LEU A 32 0.27 9.54 -12.52
N THR A 33 -0.53 10.11 -11.59
CA THR A 33 -1.80 9.52 -11.13
C THR A 33 -2.70 9.10 -12.30
N GLY A 34 -3.02 7.81 -12.39
CA GLY A 34 -3.86 7.24 -13.45
C GLY A 34 -3.24 7.29 -14.84
N LYS A 35 -1.92 7.45 -14.97
CA LYS A 35 -1.22 7.55 -16.25
C LYS A 35 -0.33 6.34 -16.49
N VAL A 36 -0.41 5.78 -17.70
CA VAL A 36 0.33 4.59 -18.13
C VAL A 36 1.85 4.78 -18.03
N GLU A 37 2.33 6.00 -18.24
CA GLU A 37 3.74 6.39 -18.20
C GLU A 37 4.41 6.12 -16.84
N ALA A 38 3.61 5.96 -15.77
CA ALA A 38 4.10 5.60 -14.44
C ALA A 38 4.92 4.29 -14.45
N LEU A 39 4.53 3.31 -15.29
CA LEU A 39 5.25 2.04 -15.37
C LEU A 39 6.65 2.21 -15.98
N ALA A 40 6.77 3.04 -17.03
CA ALA A 40 8.06 3.32 -17.66
C ALA A 40 9.00 4.09 -16.71
N LEU A 41 8.45 5.07 -15.99
CA LEU A 41 9.22 5.82 -14.98
C LEU A 41 9.64 4.92 -13.82
N ALA A 42 8.74 4.10 -13.28
CA ALA A 42 9.06 3.14 -12.22
C ALA A 42 10.19 2.19 -12.64
N ARG A 43 10.15 1.66 -13.87
CA ARG A 43 11.27 0.86 -14.42
C ARG A 43 12.58 1.64 -14.45
N LYS A 44 12.55 2.87 -14.96
CA LYS A 44 13.75 3.75 -15.02
C LYS A 44 14.36 3.98 -13.63
N LEU A 45 13.50 4.13 -12.61
CA LEU A 45 13.92 4.35 -11.22
C LEU A 45 14.33 3.05 -10.51
N GLY A 46 13.99 1.88 -11.06
CA GLY A 46 14.34 0.57 -10.52
C GLY A 46 13.32 -0.04 -9.58
N PHE A 47 12.08 0.45 -9.57
CA PHE A 47 10.97 -0.19 -8.85
C PHE A 47 10.51 -1.48 -9.52
N GLN A 48 9.94 -2.37 -8.74
CA GLN A 48 9.50 -3.70 -9.19
C GLN A 48 8.03 -3.75 -9.56
N GLY A 49 7.22 -2.76 -9.15
CA GLY A 49 5.80 -2.65 -9.41
C GLY A 49 5.30 -1.23 -9.28
N VAL A 50 4.06 -0.99 -9.72
CA VAL A 50 3.36 0.30 -9.55
C VAL A 50 1.97 0.04 -8.99
N GLU A 51 1.62 0.75 -7.94
CA GLU A 51 0.24 0.90 -7.51
C GLU A 51 -0.43 1.99 -8.33
N VAL A 52 -1.59 1.67 -8.92
CA VAL A 52 -2.26 2.52 -9.91
C VAL A 52 -3.57 3.06 -9.34
N SER A 53 -3.76 4.37 -9.39
CA SER A 53 -5.02 5.03 -9.07
C SER A 53 -6.10 4.67 -10.08
N LEU A 54 -7.29 4.25 -9.61
CA LEU A 54 -8.48 4.06 -10.45
C LEU A 54 -9.16 5.37 -10.84
N GLY A 55 -8.70 6.47 -10.24
CA GLY A 55 -9.19 7.82 -10.46
C GLY A 55 -10.18 8.28 -9.38
N ARG A 56 -10.09 9.57 -9.09
CA ARG A 56 -10.85 10.22 -8.01
C ARG A 56 -12.09 10.95 -8.49
N VAL A 57 -12.11 11.36 -9.75
CA VAL A 57 -13.20 12.12 -10.36
C VAL A 57 -13.82 11.28 -11.48
N PRO A 58 -15.09 10.90 -11.37
CA PRO A 58 -15.76 10.11 -12.40
C PRO A 58 -15.81 10.84 -13.74
N VAL A 59 -15.71 10.08 -14.82
CA VAL A 59 -15.93 10.54 -16.19
C VAL A 59 -17.16 9.84 -16.73
N ASP A 60 -18.16 10.59 -17.15
CA ASP A 60 -19.46 10.07 -17.62
C ASP A 60 -20.10 9.05 -16.66
N GLY A 61 -19.99 9.31 -15.36
CA GLY A 61 -20.54 8.45 -14.30
C GLY A 61 -19.83 7.13 -14.08
N LYS A 62 -18.60 6.98 -14.60
CA LYS A 62 -17.73 5.80 -14.46
C LYS A 62 -16.39 6.16 -13.83
N LEU A 63 -15.70 5.17 -13.28
CA LEU A 63 -14.30 5.34 -12.89
C LEU A 63 -13.43 5.62 -14.11
N PRO A 64 -12.44 6.54 -14.05
CA PRO A 64 -11.55 6.82 -15.18
C PRO A 64 -10.90 5.58 -15.80
N LEU A 65 -10.50 4.59 -14.98
CA LEU A 65 -9.98 3.32 -15.46
C LEU A 65 -11.06 2.32 -15.93
N ASP A 66 -12.36 2.64 -15.88
CA ASP A 66 -13.40 1.90 -16.59
C ASP A 66 -13.44 2.31 -18.08
N ASN A 67 -12.28 2.23 -18.70
CA ASN A 67 -12.04 2.52 -20.10
C ASN A 67 -11.23 1.38 -20.71
N ALA A 68 -11.81 0.67 -21.66
CA ALA A 68 -11.21 -0.53 -22.24
C ALA A 68 -9.89 -0.26 -22.97
N GLU A 69 -9.78 0.91 -23.64
CA GLU A 69 -8.57 1.31 -24.34
C GLU A 69 -7.43 1.62 -23.36
N LEU A 70 -7.71 2.40 -22.30
CA LEU A 70 -6.75 2.70 -21.26
C LEU A 70 -6.27 1.44 -20.52
N GLN A 71 -7.20 0.50 -20.24
CA GLN A 71 -6.84 -0.80 -19.65
C GLN A 71 -5.91 -1.60 -20.57
N ALA A 72 -6.16 -1.59 -21.87
CA ALA A 72 -5.29 -2.25 -22.85
C ALA A 72 -3.89 -1.60 -22.90
N GLN A 73 -3.81 -0.27 -22.82
CA GLN A 73 -2.54 0.46 -22.75
C GLN A 73 -1.74 0.08 -21.50
N TYR A 74 -2.38 -0.02 -20.32
CA TYR A 74 -1.72 -0.49 -19.09
C TYR A 74 -1.17 -1.92 -19.25
N LEU A 75 -1.96 -2.84 -19.81
CA LEU A 75 -1.53 -4.22 -20.00
C LEU A 75 -0.36 -4.32 -21.01
N GLU A 76 -0.34 -3.48 -22.04
CA GLU A 76 0.78 -3.44 -22.97
C GLU A 76 2.03 -2.85 -22.31
N ALA A 77 1.90 -1.73 -21.57
CA ALA A 77 3.00 -1.14 -20.84
C ALA A 77 3.61 -2.11 -19.79
N VAL A 78 2.79 -2.93 -19.13
CA VAL A 78 3.29 -4.02 -18.26
C VAL A 78 4.15 -5.02 -19.03
N LYS A 79 3.76 -5.39 -20.26
CA LYS A 79 4.54 -6.32 -21.09
C LYS A 79 5.87 -5.70 -21.55
N GLU A 80 5.85 -4.44 -21.97
CA GLU A 80 7.02 -3.71 -22.45
C GLU A 80 8.02 -3.43 -21.33
N THR A 81 7.54 -2.89 -20.22
CA THR A 81 8.39 -2.49 -19.09
C THR A 81 8.82 -3.66 -18.21
N LYS A 82 8.08 -4.76 -18.19
CA LYS A 82 8.19 -5.87 -17.22
C LYS A 82 7.95 -5.42 -15.77
N VAL A 83 7.28 -4.27 -15.59
CA VAL A 83 6.85 -3.75 -14.28
C VAL A 83 5.36 -4.06 -14.15
N PRO A 84 4.96 -5.00 -13.28
CA PRO A 84 3.56 -5.31 -13.03
C PRO A 84 2.87 -4.21 -12.21
N ILE A 85 1.55 -4.23 -12.23
CA ILE A 85 0.72 -3.48 -11.30
C ILE A 85 0.76 -4.22 -9.96
N SER A 86 1.29 -3.58 -8.90
CA SER A 86 1.37 -4.11 -7.53
C SER A 86 0.02 -4.13 -6.85
N GLY A 87 -0.81 -3.15 -7.16
CA GLY A 87 -2.16 -2.97 -6.65
C GLY A 87 -2.87 -1.83 -7.36
N VAL A 88 -4.14 -1.64 -7.04
CA VAL A 88 -4.90 -0.46 -7.48
C VAL A 88 -5.51 0.25 -6.28
N CYS A 89 -5.67 1.58 -6.37
CA CYS A 89 -6.31 2.38 -5.32
C CYS A 89 -7.71 2.84 -5.76
N LEU A 90 -8.72 2.62 -4.91
CA LEU A 90 -10.08 3.11 -5.10
C LEU A 90 -10.21 4.55 -4.56
N ASP A 91 -9.47 5.48 -5.15
CA ASP A 91 -9.35 6.87 -4.69
C ASP A 91 -10.67 7.62 -4.51
N ILE A 92 -11.69 7.23 -5.27
CA ILE A 92 -13.00 7.88 -5.19
C ILE A 92 -13.64 7.74 -3.81
N TRP A 93 -13.20 6.77 -2.99
CA TRP A 93 -13.69 6.66 -1.60
C TRP A 93 -13.23 7.81 -0.70
N HIS A 94 -12.25 8.61 -1.09
CA HIS A 94 -11.99 9.89 -0.43
C HIS A 94 -13.11 10.91 -0.64
N VAL A 95 -13.90 10.77 -1.72
CA VAL A 95 -15.02 11.64 -2.07
C VAL A 95 -16.36 11.02 -1.64
N ASN A 96 -16.56 9.75 -1.97
CA ASN A 96 -17.76 8.97 -1.66
C ASN A 96 -17.38 7.81 -0.71
N PRO A 97 -17.24 8.06 0.60
CA PRO A 97 -16.80 7.03 1.54
C PRO A 97 -17.89 6.02 1.89
N LEU A 98 -17.52 4.77 2.09
CA LEU A 98 -18.46 3.66 2.36
C LEU A 98 -19.36 3.92 3.57
N LYS A 99 -18.85 4.59 4.60
CA LYS A 99 -19.58 4.88 5.84
C LYS A 99 -20.79 5.79 5.64
N THR A 100 -20.73 6.72 4.67
CA THR A 100 -21.72 7.84 4.59
C THR A 100 -22.31 8.06 3.21
N ASP A 101 -21.78 7.44 2.17
CA ASP A 101 -22.22 7.68 0.79
C ASP A 101 -22.66 6.37 0.10
N PRO A 102 -23.91 6.26 -0.36
CA PRO A 102 -24.40 5.07 -1.04
C PRO A 102 -23.69 4.78 -2.36
N LEU A 103 -23.08 5.79 -3.00
CA LEU A 103 -22.28 5.60 -4.22
C LEU A 103 -21.02 4.79 -3.99
N ALA A 104 -20.52 4.71 -2.76
CA ALA A 104 -19.33 3.92 -2.44
C ALA A 104 -19.47 2.45 -2.85
N ARG A 105 -20.66 1.86 -2.66
CA ARG A 105 -20.95 0.48 -3.05
C ARG A 105 -20.90 0.29 -4.56
N LYS A 106 -21.46 1.26 -5.32
CA LYS A 106 -21.38 1.26 -6.78
C LYS A 106 -19.92 1.27 -7.24
N TRP A 107 -19.13 2.19 -6.70
CA TRP A 107 -17.72 2.32 -7.09
C TRP A 107 -16.90 1.06 -6.79
N LEU A 108 -17.12 0.42 -5.64
CA LEU A 108 -16.44 -0.83 -5.31
C LEU A 108 -16.86 -1.98 -6.24
N ALA A 109 -18.16 -2.10 -6.54
CA ALA A 109 -18.66 -3.10 -7.47
C ALA A 109 -18.07 -2.95 -8.89
N GLU A 110 -17.87 -1.70 -9.35
CA GLU A 110 -17.25 -1.40 -10.65
C GLU A 110 -15.72 -1.59 -10.62
N ALA A 111 -15.06 -1.29 -9.51
CA ALA A 111 -13.60 -1.38 -9.38
C ALA A 111 -13.07 -2.82 -9.37
N ILE A 112 -13.79 -3.76 -8.74
CA ILE A 112 -13.33 -5.15 -8.62
C ILE A 112 -13.04 -5.79 -9.99
N PRO A 113 -13.96 -5.76 -10.99
CA PRO A 113 -13.67 -6.31 -12.31
C PRO A 113 -12.56 -5.57 -13.06
N ILE A 114 -12.41 -4.25 -12.85
CA ILE A 114 -11.30 -3.46 -13.43
C ILE A 114 -9.95 -3.98 -12.90
N ALA A 115 -9.82 -4.11 -11.58
CA ALA A 115 -8.62 -4.64 -10.94
C ALA A 115 -8.26 -6.05 -11.44
N GLY A 116 -9.27 -6.94 -11.53
CA GLY A 116 -9.10 -8.29 -12.06
C GLY A 116 -8.60 -8.30 -13.51
N LYS A 117 -9.13 -7.41 -14.36
CA LYS A 117 -8.72 -7.27 -15.77
C LYS A 117 -7.30 -6.73 -15.90
N LEU A 118 -6.91 -5.79 -15.05
CA LEU A 118 -5.55 -5.26 -14.94
C LEU A 118 -4.57 -6.25 -14.30
N LYS A 119 -5.05 -7.39 -13.78
CA LYS A 119 -4.26 -8.39 -13.05
C LYS A 119 -3.60 -7.82 -11.78
N ALA A 120 -4.20 -6.79 -11.19
CA ALA A 120 -3.79 -6.27 -9.90
C ALA A 120 -4.16 -7.27 -8.80
N PRO A 121 -3.20 -7.72 -7.96
CA PRO A 121 -3.51 -8.72 -6.93
C PRO A 121 -4.27 -8.14 -5.74
N THR A 122 -4.17 -6.83 -5.54
CA THR A 122 -4.71 -6.11 -4.38
C THR A 122 -5.42 -4.83 -4.80
N MET A 123 -6.40 -4.41 -4.00
CA MET A 123 -7.09 -3.13 -4.15
C MET A 123 -7.10 -2.40 -2.81
N LEU A 124 -6.48 -1.24 -2.76
CA LEU A 124 -6.51 -0.33 -1.62
C LEU A 124 -7.88 0.34 -1.52
N LEU A 125 -8.47 0.28 -0.33
CA LEU A 125 -9.71 0.94 0.06
C LEU A 125 -9.36 2.00 1.13
N PRO A 126 -9.32 3.30 0.79
CA PRO A 126 -8.90 4.35 1.73
C PRO A 126 -10.00 4.71 2.70
N ILE A 127 -9.70 4.68 4.02
CA ILE A 127 -10.65 4.92 5.11
C ILE A 127 -10.02 5.86 6.15
N PHE A 128 -10.25 7.16 5.99
CA PHE A 128 -9.56 8.18 6.80
C PHE A 128 -10.52 9.21 7.43
N GLY A 129 -10.05 9.84 8.50
CA GLY A 129 -10.74 10.95 9.17
C GLY A 129 -12.10 10.53 9.71
N LYS A 130 -13.16 11.28 9.39
CA LYS A 130 -14.54 11.02 9.84
C LYS A 130 -15.15 9.72 9.28
N ASN A 131 -14.51 9.14 8.26
CA ASN A 131 -14.97 7.91 7.60
C ASN A 131 -14.47 6.64 8.28
N VAL A 132 -13.51 6.76 9.19
CA VAL A 132 -13.05 5.65 10.04
C VAL A 132 -14.19 5.20 10.94
N PRO A 133 -14.56 3.91 10.95
CA PRO A 133 -15.56 3.38 11.86
C PRO A 133 -15.09 3.51 13.32
N GLN A 134 -15.98 3.93 14.20
CA GLN A 134 -15.69 4.18 15.61
C GLN A 134 -16.42 3.20 16.51
N GLY A 135 -15.64 2.45 17.29
CA GLY A 135 -16.17 1.47 18.23
C GLY A 135 -16.81 0.22 17.59
N PRO A 136 -17.14 -0.78 18.39
CA PRO A 136 -17.52 -2.10 17.90
C PRO A 136 -18.71 -2.14 16.94
N ALA A 137 -19.73 -1.31 17.19
CA ALA A 137 -20.94 -1.33 16.36
C ALA A 137 -20.70 -0.80 14.93
N GLU A 138 -19.92 0.29 14.78
CA GLU A 138 -19.60 0.80 13.45
C GLU A 138 -18.61 -0.10 12.71
N LEU A 139 -17.65 -0.70 13.41
CA LEU A 139 -16.75 -1.72 12.84
C LEU A 139 -17.54 -2.90 12.28
N ASP A 140 -18.53 -3.40 13.04
CA ASP A 140 -19.38 -4.50 12.60
C ASP A 140 -20.22 -4.13 11.39
N GLN A 141 -20.84 -2.94 11.37
CA GLN A 141 -21.62 -2.45 10.23
C GLN A 141 -20.74 -2.26 8.98
N PHE A 142 -19.52 -1.77 9.16
CA PHE A 142 -18.57 -1.60 8.07
C PHE A 142 -18.15 -2.95 7.48
N ALA A 143 -17.86 -3.92 8.33
CA ALA A 143 -17.53 -5.29 7.94
C ALA A 143 -18.70 -5.96 7.18
N ASP A 144 -19.94 -5.82 7.69
CA ASP A 144 -21.14 -6.36 7.02
C ASP A 144 -21.32 -5.75 5.63
N ALA A 145 -21.06 -4.45 5.47
CA ALA A 145 -21.10 -3.78 4.17
C ALA A 145 -20.04 -4.31 3.19
N LEU A 146 -18.85 -4.65 3.66
CA LEU A 146 -17.78 -5.22 2.82
C LEU A 146 -18.05 -6.68 2.45
N LYS A 147 -18.69 -7.43 3.33
CA LYS A 147 -18.97 -8.87 3.13
C LYS A 147 -19.71 -9.14 1.83
N GLU A 148 -20.57 -8.22 1.39
CA GLU A 148 -21.34 -8.34 0.14
C GLU A 148 -20.45 -8.45 -1.10
N PHE A 149 -19.24 -7.88 -1.05
CA PHE A 149 -18.31 -7.83 -2.19
C PHE A 149 -17.34 -8.98 -2.26
N MET A 150 -17.24 -9.80 -1.19
CA MET A 150 -16.27 -10.90 -1.13
C MET A 150 -16.41 -11.90 -2.26
N PRO A 151 -17.61 -12.38 -2.65
CA PRO A 151 -17.75 -13.30 -3.76
C PRO A 151 -17.23 -12.74 -5.10
N ALA A 152 -17.40 -11.43 -5.32
CA ALA A 152 -16.88 -10.76 -6.53
C ALA A 152 -15.35 -10.63 -6.48
N ALA A 153 -14.79 -10.26 -5.34
CA ALA A 153 -13.35 -10.14 -5.10
C ALA A 153 -12.65 -11.50 -5.28
N GLU A 154 -13.19 -12.55 -4.69
CA GLU A 154 -12.71 -13.93 -4.82
C GLU A 154 -12.71 -14.41 -6.28
N LYS A 155 -13.83 -14.18 -6.99
CA LYS A 155 -13.95 -14.52 -8.43
C LYS A 155 -12.94 -13.75 -9.28
N ALA A 156 -12.73 -12.47 -8.99
CA ALA A 156 -11.76 -11.63 -9.68
C ALA A 156 -10.29 -11.90 -9.26
N LYS A 157 -10.07 -12.65 -8.15
CA LYS A 157 -8.78 -12.90 -7.52
C LYS A 157 -8.10 -11.59 -7.08
N VAL A 158 -8.87 -10.65 -6.55
CA VAL A 158 -8.43 -9.35 -6.06
C VAL A 158 -8.66 -9.28 -4.55
N ILE A 159 -7.60 -9.14 -3.77
CA ILE A 159 -7.69 -8.95 -2.33
C ILE A 159 -8.06 -7.50 -2.07
N LEU A 160 -9.18 -7.26 -1.37
CA LEU A 160 -9.58 -5.94 -0.91
C LEU A 160 -8.77 -5.61 0.35
N CYS A 161 -8.12 -4.46 0.39
CA CYS A 161 -7.22 -4.10 1.47
C CYS A 161 -7.62 -2.77 2.08
N LEU A 162 -7.93 -2.76 3.38
CA LEU A 162 -8.26 -1.55 4.12
C LEU A 162 -6.99 -0.77 4.43
N GLU A 163 -6.88 0.45 3.90
CA GLU A 163 -5.91 1.43 4.36
C GLU A 163 -6.63 2.41 5.28
N ASP A 164 -6.37 2.31 6.57
CA ASP A 164 -7.15 2.98 7.59
C ASP A 164 -6.29 3.51 8.75
N SER A 165 -6.99 4.08 9.72
CA SER A 165 -6.42 4.52 10.99
C SER A 165 -7.15 3.83 12.15
N VAL A 166 -7.24 2.51 12.08
CA VAL A 166 -7.72 1.66 13.20
C VAL A 166 -6.62 0.72 13.67
N THR A 167 -6.74 0.22 14.89
CA THR A 167 -5.74 -0.69 15.46
C THR A 167 -5.81 -2.08 14.83
N ALA A 168 -4.73 -2.86 14.95
CA ALA A 168 -4.73 -4.25 14.48
C ALA A 168 -5.85 -5.10 15.11
N PRO A 169 -6.18 -5.00 16.42
CA PRO A 169 -7.34 -5.70 16.99
C PRO A 169 -8.68 -5.33 16.35
N ASP A 170 -8.89 -4.05 16.04
CA ASP A 170 -10.11 -3.58 15.38
C ASP A 170 -10.20 -4.06 13.93
N ASN A 171 -9.07 -4.05 13.21
CA ASN A 171 -8.98 -4.64 11.88
C ASN A 171 -9.28 -6.15 11.91
N MET A 172 -8.69 -6.91 12.85
CA MET A 172 -8.96 -8.34 13.01
C MET A 172 -10.43 -8.62 13.29
N ARG A 173 -11.10 -7.79 14.12
CA ARG A 173 -12.54 -7.88 14.34
C ARG A 173 -13.33 -7.80 13.03
N MET A 174 -12.99 -6.86 12.16
CA MET A 174 -13.64 -6.73 10.85
C MET A 174 -13.34 -7.93 9.95
N PHE A 175 -12.10 -8.42 9.90
CA PHE A 175 -11.72 -9.59 9.11
C PHE A 175 -12.43 -10.86 9.56
N ASP A 176 -12.48 -11.11 10.86
CA ASP A 176 -13.19 -12.25 11.44
C ASP A 176 -14.69 -12.21 11.11
N ARG A 177 -15.31 -11.02 11.20
CA ARG A 177 -16.72 -10.85 10.88
C ARG A 177 -17.03 -11.06 9.41
N VAL A 178 -16.17 -10.61 8.51
CA VAL A 178 -16.30 -10.85 7.06
C VAL A 178 -16.08 -12.31 6.73
N GLY A 179 -15.08 -12.95 7.36
CA GLY A 179 -14.79 -14.37 7.22
C GLY A 179 -14.24 -14.78 5.84
N SER A 180 -13.61 -13.85 5.11
CA SER A 180 -12.98 -14.12 3.82
C SER A 180 -11.50 -13.72 3.86
N SER A 181 -10.62 -14.57 3.33
CA SER A 181 -9.21 -14.28 3.16
C SER A 181 -8.93 -13.20 2.08
N TYR A 182 -9.96 -12.75 1.38
CA TYR A 182 -9.91 -11.68 0.39
C TYR A 182 -10.18 -10.30 0.98
N LEU A 183 -10.31 -10.16 2.31
CA LEU A 183 -10.25 -8.88 3.02
C LEU A 183 -9.01 -8.88 3.92
N ARG A 184 -8.15 -7.87 3.74
CA ARG A 184 -6.90 -7.70 4.50
C ARG A 184 -6.61 -6.23 4.79
N SER A 185 -5.53 -5.94 5.49
CA SER A 185 -4.98 -4.60 5.65
C SER A 185 -4.06 -4.24 4.49
N TRP A 186 -4.16 -3.01 4.00
CA TRP A 186 -3.07 -2.30 3.35
C TRP A 186 -2.35 -1.52 4.45
N TYR A 187 -1.30 -2.09 4.98
CA TYR A 187 -0.69 -1.57 6.20
C TYR A 187 0.28 -0.42 5.90
N ASP A 188 -0.15 0.81 6.18
CA ASP A 188 0.71 2.00 6.08
C ASP A 188 1.43 2.24 7.40
N VAL A 189 2.75 2.09 7.40
CA VAL A 189 3.59 2.21 8.60
C VAL A 189 3.63 3.63 9.17
N GLY A 190 3.32 4.65 8.36
CA GLY A 190 3.29 6.05 8.76
C GLY A 190 1.94 6.50 9.31
N ASN A 191 0.83 6.00 8.74
CA ASN A 191 -0.52 6.39 9.13
C ASN A 191 -0.86 5.92 10.54
N VAL A 192 -0.45 4.72 10.92
CA VAL A 192 -0.73 4.12 12.24
C VAL A 192 -0.04 4.84 13.40
N LEU A 193 0.97 5.67 13.13
CA LEU A 193 1.60 6.49 14.16
C LEU A 193 0.62 7.49 14.83
N ALA A 194 -0.46 7.86 14.14
CA ALA A 194 -1.51 8.70 14.71
C ALA A 194 -2.28 7.99 15.85
N LEU A 195 -2.25 6.67 15.89
CA LEU A 195 -2.88 5.84 16.93
C LEU A 195 -2.00 5.63 18.15
N ASN A 196 -0.78 6.17 18.15
CA ASN A 196 0.21 5.97 19.22
C ASN A 196 0.54 4.48 19.44
N VAL A 197 0.58 3.70 18.37
CA VAL A 197 0.97 2.28 18.37
C VAL A 197 2.37 2.10 17.77
N GLU A 198 2.99 0.96 18.06
CA GLU A 198 4.26 0.56 17.45
C GLU A 198 4.01 -0.27 16.20
N PRO A 199 4.34 0.23 14.98
CA PRO A 199 4.04 -0.48 13.74
C PRO A 199 4.55 -1.93 13.71
N ALA A 200 5.74 -2.21 14.21
CA ALA A 200 6.30 -3.55 14.23
C ALA A 200 5.52 -4.54 15.12
N LYS A 201 4.88 -4.06 16.19
CA LYS A 201 4.00 -4.89 17.03
C LYS A 201 2.68 -5.18 16.33
N GLU A 202 2.08 -4.16 15.71
CA GLU A 202 0.85 -4.30 14.93
C GLU A 202 1.05 -5.28 13.74
N ILE A 203 2.17 -5.16 13.01
CA ILE A 203 2.53 -6.08 11.91
C ILE A 203 2.60 -7.53 12.41
N ARG A 204 3.27 -7.78 13.56
CA ARG A 204 3.36 -9.13 14.12
C ARG A 204 2.01 -9.65 14.59
N LEU A 205 1.14 -8.78 15.10
CA LEU A 205 -0.21 -9.14 15.53
C LEU A 205 -1.11 -9.53 14.37
N LEU A 206 -1.10 -8.74 13.29
CA LEU A 206 -1.85 -9.03 12.06
C LEU A 206 -1.36 -10.30 11.38
N GLY A 207 -0.04 -10.51 11.34
CA GLY A 207 0.54 -11.63 10.62
C GLY A 207 0.36 -11.55 9.10
N LYS A 208 1.02 -12.44 8.36
CA LYS A 208 1.00 -12.42 6.88
C LYS A 208 -0.39 -12.64 6.27
N ASP A 209 -1.28 -13.33 6.99
CA ASP A 209 -2.58 -13.73 6.44
C ASP A 209 -3.59 -12.57 6.46
N HIS A 210 -3.34 -11.53 7.27
CA HIS A 210 -4.17 -10.33 7.35
C HIS A 210 -3.55 -9.09 6.70
N ILE A 211 -2.37 -9.21 6.07
CA ILE A 211 -1.74 -8.10 5.35
C ILE A 211 -1.69 -8.43 3.86
N GLY A 212 -2.29 -7.58 3.04
CA GLY A 212 -2.29 -7.72 1.58
C GLY A 212 -1.17 -6.94 0.91
N CYS A 213 -0.87 -5.74 1.43
CA CYS A 213 0.20 -4.87 0.96
C CYS A 213 0.67 -3.94 2.07
N PHE A 214 1.86 -3.35 1.89
CA PHE A 214 2.37 -2.28 2.75
C PHE A 214 2.50 -0.97 2.00
N HIS A 215 2.24 0.17 2.68
CA HIS A 215 2.83 1.44 2.33
C HIS A 215 4.04 1.72 3.23
N LEU A 216 5.17 2.02 2.60
CA LEU A 216 6.38 2.47 3.28
C LEU A 216 6.48 3.98 3.11
N LYS A 217 6.27 4.69 4.20
CA LYS A 217 6.07 6.14 4.25
C LYS A 217 6.74 6.73 5.48
N ASP A 218 7.28 7.94 5.32
CA ASP A 218 7.82 8.73 6.42
C ASP A 218 7.61 10.23 6.13
N ARG A 219 7.91 11.09 7.08
CA ARG A 219 7.96 12.53 6.85
C ARG A 219 9.28 12.88 6.18
N GLY A 220 9.23 13.30 4.93
CA GLY A 220 10.42 13.54 4.13
C GLY A 220 10.97 12.24 3.54
N TYR A 221 12.27 12.01 3.71
CA TYR A 221 12.88 10.75 3.27
C TYR A 221 12.69 9.65 4.29
N LEU A 222 12.64 8.41 3.82
CA LEU A 222 12.51 7.24 4.69
C LEU A 222 13.66 7.18 5.71
N GLY A 223 13.30 7.00 6.99
CA GLY A 223 14.24 6.86 8.09
C GLY A 223 14.87 8.16 8.60
N GLU A 224 14.61 9.31 7.96
CA GLU A 224 15.19 10.61 8.40
C GLU A 224 14.35 11.33 9.46
N SER A 225 13.06 11.00 9.61
CA SER A 225 12.20 11.67 10.59
C SER A 225 12.51 11.31 12.06
N GLY A 226 13.19 10.20 12.28
CA GLY A 226 13.42 9.61 13.61
C GLY A 226 12.17 9.04 14.28
N ARG A 227 11.02 8.99 13.56
CA ARG A 227 9.75 8.46 14.05
C ARG A 227 9.56 6.98 13.79
N LEU A 228 10.20 6.47 12.74
CA LEU A 228 10.11 5.09 12.27
C LEU A 228 11.50 4.48 12.16
N ASP A 229 11.68 3.32 12.80
CA ASP A 229 12.84 2.48 12.56
C ASP A 229 12.50 1.44 11.50
N PHE A 230 12.91 1.71 10.25
CA PHE A 230 12.63 0.83 9.12
C PHE A 230 13.32 -0.53 9.23
N ARG A 231 14.41 -0.65 10.00
CA ARG A 231 15.03 -1.94 10.29
C ARG A 231 14.09 -2.81 11.12
N VAL A 232 13.55 -2.27 12.21
CA VAL A 232 12.61 -2.96 13.09
C VAL A 232 11.32 -3.32 12.36
N ILE A 233 10.84 -2.45 11.46
CA ILE A 233 9.68 -2.71 10.59
C ILE A 233 9.98 -3.87 9.63
N LEU A 234 11.11 -3.86 8.94
CA LEU A 234 11.51 -4.94 8.02
C LEU A 234 11.73 -6.27 8.75
N GLU A 235 12.27 -6.23 9.97
CA GLU A 235 12.33 -7.41 10.84
C GLU A 235 10.95 -7.98 11.16
N ALA A 236 9.98 -7.13 11.48
CA ALA A 236 8.60 -7.57 11.72
C ALA A 236 7.96 -8.17 10.46
N ILE A 237 8.19 -7.59 9.30
CA ILE A 237 7.72 -8.11 8.00
C ILE A 237 8.36 -9.49 7.70
N ARG A 238 9.65 -9.65 7.98
CA ARG A 238 10.35 -10.94 7.90
C ARG A 238 9.80 -11.97 8.87
N ASP A 239 9.61 -11.58 10.13
CA ASP A 239 9.20 -12.47 11.23
C ASP A 239 7.84 -13.10 10.97
N ILE A 240 6.92 -12.38 10.32
CA ILE A 240 5.62 -12.93 9.91
C ILE A 240 5.68 -13.76 8.62
N GLY A 241 6.84 -13.82 7.95
CA GLY A 241 7.00 -14.56 6.69
C GLY A 241 6.23 -13.95 5.52
N TYR A 242 6.07 -12.62 5.50
CA TYR A 242 5.38 -11.93 4.41
C TYR A 242 6.23 -11.90 3.13
N ALA A 243 5.62 -12.27 2.02
CA ALA A 243 6.24 -12.32 0.69
C ALA A 243 5.30 -11.66 -0.34
N GLY A 244 5.22 -10.36 -0.32
CA GLY A 244 4.28 -9.57 -1.13
C GLY A 244 4.85 -8.22 -1.53
N TRP A 245 3.97 -7.25 -1.73
CA TRP A 245 4.32 -5.90 -2.12
C TRP A 245 4.44 -4.95 -0.93
N ALA A 246 5.42 -4.04 -1.04
CA ALA A 246 5.53 -2.88 -0.20
C ALA A 246 5.80 -1.68 -1.12
N ASP A 247 4.80 -0.84 -1.28
CA ASP A 247 4.88 0.29 -2.19
C ASP A 247 5.35 1.55 -1.44
N LEU A 248 6.28 2.30 -2.04
CA LEU A 248 6.70 3.59 -1.51
C LEU A 248 5.57 4.60 -1.72
N GLU A 249 5.15 5.21 -0.63
CA GLU A 249 4.26 6.37 -0.63
C GLU A 249 4.97 7.57 -0.01
N THR A 250 5.98 8.09 -0.72
CA THR A 250 6.90 9.12 -0.21
C THR A 250 6.80 10.41 -1.01
N ASN A 251 6.93 11.54 -0.30
CA ASN A 251 7.01 12.85 -0.94
C ASN A 251 8.36 13.06 -1.66
N SER A 252 8.45 14.18 -2.40
CA SER A 252 9.69 14.65 -3.03
C SER A 252 10.18 15.93 -2.33
N PRO A 253 10.94 15.80 -1.23
CA PRO A 253 11.36 16.95 -0.39
C PRO A 253 12.27 17.94 -1.13
N SER A 254 13.16 17.44 -2.02
CA SER A 254 14.07 18.30 -2.80
C SER A 254 13.40 18.91 -4.04
N LYS A 255 12.20 18.42 -4.41
CA LYS A 255 11.49 18.72 -5.67
C LYS A 255 12.15 18.12 -6.92
N ASP A 256 13.22 17.36 -6.77
CA ASP A 256 13.76 16.47 -7.80
C ASP A 256 13.19 15.06 -7.57
N LEU A 257 12.06 14.78 -8.21
CA LEU A 257 11.32 13.55 -8.03
C LEU A 257 12.18 12.29 -8.25
N GLU A 258 12.96 12.28 -9.33
CA GLU A 258 13.75 11.10 -9.67
C GLU A 258 14.89 10.86 -8.66
N ALA A 259 15.56 11.92 -8.22
CA ALA A 259 16.60 11.83 -7.20
C ALA A 259 16.02 11.38 -5.86
N ASP A 260 14.88 11.92 -5.46
CA ASP A 260 14.23 11.61 -4.18
C ASP A 260 13.72 10.15 -4.14
N MET A 261 13.08 9.68 -5.22
CA MET A 261 12.64 8.29 -5.32
C MET A 261 13.82 7.31 -5.31
N LYS A 262 14.90 7.62 -6.03
CA LYS A 262 16.13 6.80 -6.00
C LYS A 262 16.76 6.77 -4.60
N LYS A 263 16.77 7.91 -3.89
CA LYS A 263 17.30 7.99 -2.51
C LYS A 263 16.50 7.09 -1.57
N ASN A 264 15.17 7.16 -1.58
CA ASN A 264 14.31 6.33 -0.76
C ASN A 264 14.45 4.82 -1.09
N LEU A 265 14.50 4.48 -2.39
CA LEU A 265 14.70 3.09 -2.81
C LEU A 265 16.08 2.56 -2.42
N ALA A 266 17.14 3.38 -2.54
CA ALA A 266 18.49 3.03 -2.11
C ALA A 266 18.57 2.80 -0.61
N PHE A 267 17.89 3.62 0.19
CA PHE A 267 17.79 3.44 1.64
C PHE A 267 17.19 2.07 1.98
N LEU A 268 16.04 1.69 1.43
CA LEU A 268 15.44 0.37 1.68
C LEU A 268 16.36 -0.77 1.24
N ARG A 269 17.00 -0.66 0.08
CA ARG A 269 17.95 -1.66 -0.42
C ARG A 269 19.18 -1.78 0.48
N SER A 270 19.61 -0.70 1.09
CA SER A 270 20.72 -0.75 2.05
C SER A 270 20.41 -1.58 3.30
N LEU A 271 19.12 -1.66 3.66
CA LEU A 271 18.64 -2.46 4.79
C LEU A 271 18.33 -3.91 4.43
N THR A 272 17.98 -4.21 3.16
CA THR A 272 17.43 -5.53 2.76
C THR A 272 18.36 -6.38 1.89
N ALA A 273 19.35 -5.81 1.23
CA ALA A 273 20.19 -6.49 0.23
C ALA A 273 21.37 -7.29 0.81
#